data_5de238a41bea881cb90677b4f31566da
#
_entry.id   5de238a41bea881cb90677b4f31566da
#
_cell.length_a   1.000
_cell.length_b   1.000
_cell.length_c   1.000
_cell.angle_alpha   90.00
_cell.angle_beta   90.00
_cell.angle_gamma   90.00
#
_symmetry.space_group_name_H-M   'P 1'
#
loop_
_entity.id
_entity.type
_entity.pdbx_description
1 polymer ?
#
loop_
_entity_poly.entity_id
_entity_poly.type
_entity_poly.pdbx_seq_one_letter_code
_entity_poly.pdbx_strand_id
1 'polypeptide(L)'
;MAKAPITDKRKPAQNGLFSAEKLYLLRSSFARIDAQSEIAGLMFYQKLFTLEPSLQPLFHTSIDLQTRKLMNSLHYIVATIENPNLLTPALEAMGRRHVAYGVRKPHYELAIRALLETFGQILGDGFSPDIHEVWREALCFVAESMKNHRN
;
A
#
# COMPACT_ATOMS: atom_id res chain seq x y z
N MET A 1 -15.23 22.21 28.95
CA MET A 1 -15.07 22.10 28.61
C MET A 1 -14.70 21.43 27.95
N ALA A 2 -14.26 21.12 27.72
CA ALA A 2 -13.90 20.71 27.14
C ALA A 2 -13.89 19.90 26.57
N LYS A 3 -13.94 19.56 26.50
CA LYS A 3 -13.90 18.88 25.85
C LYS A 3 -14.05 18.72 24.83
N ALA A 4 -14.29 18.73 24.82
CA ALA A 4 -14.60 18.82 23.75
C ALA A 4 -13.86 18.48 22.79
N PRO A 5 -13.19 18.68 22.84
CA PRO A 5 -12.25 18.46 21.88
C PRO A 5 -12.32 17.15 21.40
N ILE A 6 -12.53 16.50 22.18
CA ILE A 6 -12.51 15.26 21.89
C ILE A 6 -13.19 14.92 20.74
N THR A 7 -14.26 15.28 20.73
CA THR A 7 -15.01 14.95 19.65
C THR A 7 -14.34 15.27 18.45
N ASP A 8 -13.67 16.28 18.48
CA ASP A 8 -13.05 16.69 17.34
C ASP A 8 -12.17 15.68 16.85
N LYS A 9 -11.69 14.96 17.63
CA LYS A 9 -10.83 14.00 17.16
C LYS A 9 -11.52 13.11 16.30
N ARG A 10 -12.72 12.98 16.49
CA ARG A 10 -13.43 12.13 15.67
C ARG A 10 -13.45 12.62 14.30
N LYS A 11 -13.33 13.87 14.14
CA LYS A 11 -13.33 14.38 12.85
C LYS A 11 -12.25 13.81 12.06
N PRO A 12 -11.08 13.71 12.55
CA PRO A 12 -10.03 13.07 11.80
C PRO A 12 -10.41 11.65 11.50
N ALA A 13 -11.05 11.02 12.43
CA ALA A 13 -11.45 9.66 12.20
C ALA A 13 -12.47 9.59 11.11
N GLN A 14 -13.28 10.60 10.99
CA GLN A 14 -14.26 10.61 9.95
C GLN A 14 -13.63 10.80 8.61
N ASN A 15 -12.56 11.54 8.57
CA ASN A 15 -11.94 11.84 7.32
C ASN A 15 -11.08 10.72 6.80
N GLY A 16 -10.61 9.87 7.65
CA GLY A 16 -9.72 8.82 7.23
C GLY A 16 -9.91 7.57 8.02
N LEU A 17 -9.30 6.52 7.55
CA LEU A 17 -9.37 5.23 8.21
C LEU A 17 -8.40 5.12 9.37
N PHE A 18 -7.45 6.05 9.46
CA PHE A 18 -6.35 5.87 10.38
C PHE A 18 -6.25 6.96 11.41
N SER A 19 -6.09 6.55 12.66
CA SER A 19 -5.81 7.46 13.74
C SER A 19 -4.40 8.04 13.58
N ALA A 20 -4.09 9.04 14.37
CA ALA A 20 -2.75 9.61 14.34
C ALA A 20 -1.70 8.56 14.69
N GLU A 21 -2.01 7.66 15.60
CA GLU A 21 -1.06 6.62 15.97
C GLU A 21 -0.82 5.67 14.80
N LYS A 22 -1.88 5.25 14.13
CA LYS A 22 -1.73 4.35 12.99
C LYS A 22 -0.94 5.03 11.87
N LEU A 23 -1.19 6.31 11.64
CA LEU A 23 -0.43 7.04 10.63
C LEU A 23 1.05 7.09 10.98
N TYR A 24 1.35 7.29 12.27
CA TYR A 24 2.74 7.31 12.69
C TYR A 24 3.41 5.95 12.45
N LEU A 25 2.72 4.86 12.79
CA LEU A 25 3.28 3.53 12.58
C LEU A 25 3.50 3.27 11.09
N LEU A 26 2.54 3.67 10.27
CA LEU A 26 2.63 3.46 8.84
C LEU A 26 3.80 4.24 8.25
N ARG A 27 3.89 5.52 8.59
CA ARG A 27 4.89 6.40 8.01
C ARG A 27 6.29 6.12 8.50
N SER A 28 6.44 5.82 9.79
CA SER A 28 7.76 5.54 10.32
C SER A 28 8.30 4.22 9.79
N SER A 29 7.44 3.21 9.66
CA SER A 29 7.89 1.94 9.11
C SER A 29 8.17 2.08 7.61
N PHE A 30 7.37 2.88 6.90
CA PHE A 30 7.63 3.07 5.48
C PHE A 30 8.97 3.77 5.23
N ALA A 31 9.34 4.70 6.09
CA ALA A 31 10.64 5.37 5.93
C ALA A 31 11.78 4.35 5.98
N ARG A 32 11.65 3.34 6.84
CA ARG A 32 12.67 2.30 6.92
C ARG A 32 12.66 1.39 5.71
N ILE A 33 11.49 1.07 5.20
CA ILE A 33 11.38 0.26 3.99
C ILE A 33 11.93 1.03 2.80
N ASP A 34 11.59 2.30 2.70
CA ASP A 34 12.01 3.14 1.58
C ASP A 34 13.53 3.33 1.56
N ALA A 35 14.17 3.29 2.71
CA ALA A 35 15.63 3.37 2.76
C ALA A 35 16.29 2.17 2.07
N GLN A 36 15.53 1.10 1.84
CA GLN A 36 16.03 -0.08 1.16
C GLN A 36 15.17 -0.39 -0.05
N SER A 37 14.82 0.65 -0.79
CA SER A 37 13.82 0.53 -1.87
C SER A 37 14.21 -0.47 -2.95
N GLU A 38 15.49 -0.53 -3.30
CA GLU A 38 15.91 -1.46 -4.35
C GLU A 38 15.69 -2.90 -3.94
N ILE A 39 16.09 -3.22 -2.70
CA ILE A 39 15.90 -4.56 -2.20
C ILE A 39 14.42 -4.86 -2.04
N ALA A 40 13.65 -3.88 -1.55
CA ALA A 40 12.22 -4.06 -1.36
C ALA A 40 11.54 -4.41 -2.67
N GLY A 41 11.87 -3.68 -3.74
CA GLY A 41 11.27 -3.96 -5.04
C GLY A 41 11.64 -5.33 -5.57
N LEU A 42 12.92 -5.68 -5.48
CA LEU A 42 13.36 -6.98 -5.98
C LEU A 42 12.67 -8.11 -5.21
N MET A 43 12.61 -8.00 -3.90
CA MET A 43 11.97 -9.03 -3.08
C MET A 43 10.48 -9.14 -3.39
N PHE A 44 9.82 -8.00 -3.54
CA PHE A 44 8.41 -8.00 -3.83
C PHE A 44 8.11 -8.74 -5.13
N TYR A 45 8.83 -8.38 -6.21
CA TYR A 45 8.54 -9.01 -7.50
C TYR A 45 8.92 -10.48 -7.51
N GLN A 46 9.99 -10.86 -6.82
CA GLN A 46 10.33 -12.27 -6.73
C GLN A 46 9.23 -13.06 -6.04
N LYS A 47 8.70 -12.52 -4.93
CA LYS A 47 7.64 -13.20 -4.21
C LYS A 47 6.36 -13.26 -5.03
N LEU A 48 6.03 -12.15 -5.68
CA LEU A 48 4.81 -12.08 -6.47
C LEU A 48 4.85 -13.11 -7.60
N PHE A 49 5.96 -13.19 -8.31
CA PHE A 49 6.07 -14.12 -9.44
C PHE A 49 6.20 -15.57 -8.98
N THR A 50 6.66 -15.80 -7.74
CA THR A 50 6.66 -17.13 -7.19
C THR A 50 5.24 -17.55 -6.83
N LEU A 51 4.44 -16.63 -6.28
CA LEU A 51 3.05 -16.93 -5.92
C LEU A 51 2.18 -17.10 -7.15
N GLU A 52 2.46 -16.35 -8.20
CA GLU A 52 1.64 -16.41 -9.41
C GLU A 52 2.53 -16.16 -10.63
N PRO A 53 3.15 -17.22 -11.17
CA PRO A 53 4.06 -17.04 -12.30
C PRO A 53 3.41 -16.40 -13.52
N SER A 54 2.09 -16.54 -13.67
CA SER A 54 1.42 -15.97 -14.83
C SER A 54 1.44 -14.45 -14.84
N LEU A 55 1.80 -13.82 -13.73
CA LEU A 55 1.89 -12.37 -13.69
C LEU A 55 3.16 -11.85 -14.33
N GLN A 56 4.22 -12.66 -14.38
CA GLN A 56 5.50 -12.16 -14.89
C GLN A 56 5.40 -11.61 -16.31
N PRO A 57 4.70 -12.26 -17.24
CA PRO A 57 4.60 -11.71 -18.59
C PRO A 57 3.88 -10.37 -18.69
N LEU A 58 3.15 -9.97 -17.64
CA LEU A 58 2.45 -8.69 -17.66
C LEU A 58 3.41 -7.52 -17.45
N PHE A 59 4.63 -7.78 -17.02
CA PHE A 59 5.60 -6.74 -16.73
C PHE A 59 6.61 -6.66 -17.86
N HIS A 60 6.57 -5.56 -18.60
CA HIS A 60 7.37 -5.42 -19.81
C HIS A 60 8.58 -4.51 -19.65
N THR A 61 8.76 -3.90 -18.48
CA THR A 61 9.89 -3.03 -18.25
C THR A 61 10.82 -3.67 -17.24
N SER A 62 11.99 -3.05 -17.06
CA SER A 62 12.98 -3.60 -16.15
C SER A 62 12.48 -3.59 -14.71
N ILE A 63 13.06 -4.44 -13.90
CA ILE A 63 12.73 -4.49 -12.47
C ILE A 63 13.09 -3.16 -11.81
N ASP A 64 14.17 -2.52 -12.25
CA ASP A 64 14.53 -1.22 -11.69
C ASP A 64 13.44 -0.19 -11.92
N LEU A 65 12.89 -0.13 -13.12
CA LEU A 65 11.84 0.81 -13.42
C LEU A 65 10.55 0.45 -12.68
N GLN A 66 10.23 -0.84 -12.63
CA GLN A 66 9.05 -1.29 -11.90
C GLN A 66 9.17 -0.96 -10.42
N THR A 67 10.35 -1.14 -9.85
CA THR A 67 10.58 -0.81 -8.45
C THR A 67 10.34 0.67 -8.19
N ARG A 68 10.85 1.54 -9.09
CA ARG A 68 10.63 2.97 -8.92
C ARG A 68 9.15 3.31 -8.95
N LYS A 69 8.41 2.71 -9.87
CA LYS A 69 6.97 2.97 -9.96
C LYS A 69 6.26 2.49 -8.71
N LEU A 70 6.63 1.32 -8.21
CA LEU A 70 6.02 0.79 -7.01
C LEU A 70 6.29 1.70 -5.82
N MET A 71 7.55 2.09 -5.63
CA MET A 71 7.89 2.91 -4.48
C MET A 71 7.26 4.29 -4.57
N ASN A 72 7.19 4.88 -5.77
CA ASN A 72 6.52 6.16 -5.94
C ASN A 72 5.03 6.05 -5.59
N SER A 73 4.39 4.96 -5.97
CA SER A 73 2.99 4.76 -5.62
C SER A 73 2.81 4.60 -4.12
N LEU A 74 3.69 3.84 -3.47
CA LEU A 74 3.62 3.68 -2.03
C LEU A 74 3.85 5.01 -1.31
N HIS A 75 4.78 5.82 -1.79
CA HIS A 75 5.01 7.15 -1.25
C HIS A 75 3.74 7.98 -1.29
N TYR A 76 3.08 7.99 -2.44
CA TYR A 76 1.87 8.79 -2.61
C TYR A 76 0.76 8.28 -1.70
N ILE A 77 0.61 6.97 -1.60
CA ILE A 77 -0.40 6.37 -0.74
C ILE A 77 -0.16 6.75 0.71
N VAL A 78 1.05 6.56 1.19
CA VAL A 78 1.36 6.82 2.59
C VAL A 78 1.20 8.30 2.90
N ALA A 79 1.54 9.18 1.96
CA ALA A 79 1.41 10.61 2.16
C ALA A 79 -0.03 11.09 2.19
N THR A 80 -0.93 10.43 1.46
CA THR A 80 -2.28 10.95 1.29
C THR A 80 -3.38 10.07 1.89
N ILE A 81 -3.02 9.00 2.58
CA ILE A 81 -4.03 8.04 3.06
C ILE A 81 -4.98 8.66 4.08
N GLU A 82 -4.57 9.73 4.74
CA GLU A 82 -5.46 10.40 5.68
C GLU A 82 -6.45 11.31 4.96
N ASN A 83 -6.31 11.45 3.65
CA ASN A 83 -7.19 12.33 2.87
C ASN A 83 -7.82 11.53 1.73
N PRO A 84 -8.90 10.80 2.01
CA PRO A 84 -9.49 9.93 0.98
C PRO A 84 -10.01 10.69 -0.23
N ASN A 85 -10.39 11.96 -0.05
CA ASN A 85 -10.86 12.73 -1.20
C ASN A 85 -9.77 12.92 -2.24
N LEU A 86 -8.52 12.90 -1.79
CA LEU A 86 -7.40 13.03 -2.70
C LEU A 86 -6.95 11.67 -3.20
N LEU A 87 -6.87 10.70 -2.32
CA LEU A 87 -6.30 9.41 -2.66
C LEU A 87 -7.24 8.52 -3.48
N THR A 88 -8.52 8.48 -3.15
CA THR A 88 -9.44 7.53 -3.78
C THR A 88 -9.51 7.70 -5.30
N PRO A 89 -9.65 8.93 -5.84
CA PRO A 89 -9.67 9.05 -7.30
C PRO A 89 -8.37 8.58 -7.95
N ALA A 90 -7.25 8.80 -7.29
CA ALA A 90 -5.97 8.36 -7.83
C ALA A 90 -5.90 6.84 -7.85
N LEU A 91 -6.44 6.17 -6.82
CA LEU A 91 -6.45 4.72 -6.77
C LEU A 91 -7.39 4.13 -7.80
N GLU A 92 -8.52 4.78 -8.04
CA GLU A 92 -9.43 4.31 -9.06
C GLU A 92 -8.79 4.39 -10.45
N ALA A 93 -8.08 5.49 -10.71
CA ALA A 93 -7.36 5.60 -11.98
C ALA A 93 -6.27 4.54 -12.09
N MET A 94 -5.58 4.29 -11.00
CA MET A 94 -4.55 3.26 -10.99
C MET A 94 -5.15 1.89 -11.24
N GLY A 95 -6.33 1.63 -10.67
CA GLY A 95 -7.03 0.37 -10.89
C GLY A 95 -7.38 0.16 -12.36
N ARG A 96 -7.85 1.21 -13.03
CA ARG A 96 -8.17 1.11 -14.44
C ARG A 96 -6.92 0.78 -15.25
N ARG A 97 -5.79 1.39 -14.92
CA ARG A 97 -4.55 1.08 -15.61
C ARG A 97 -4.13 -0.38 -15.39
N HIS A 98 -4.33 -0.89 -14.18
CA HIS A 98 -3.98 -2.28 -13.90
C HIS A 98 -4.85 -3.25 -14.68
N VAL A 99 -6.12 -2.93 -14.85
CA VAL A 99 -6.98 -3.76 -15.69
C VAL A 99 -6.44 -3.78 -17.10
N ALA A 100 -6.02 -2.62 -17.62
CA ALA A 100 -5.48 -2.55 -18.98
C ALA A 100 -4.20 -3.36 -19.12
N TYR A 101 -3.43 -3.52 -18.01
CA TYR A 101 -2.23 -4.34 -18.05
C TYR A 101 -2.53 -5.82 -17.96
N GLY A 102 -3.75 -6.20 -17.64
CA GLY A 102 -4.10 -7.61 -17.51
C GLY A 102 -4.23 -8.10 -16.07
N VAL A 103 -4.15 -7.18 -15.09
CA VAL A 103 -4.32 -7.56 -13.70
C VAL A 103 -5.78 -7.83 -13.41
N ARG A 104 -6.05 -8.93 -12.70
CA ARG A 104 -7.40 -9.31 -12.35
C ARG A 104 -7.58 -9.27 -10.84
N LYS A 105 -8.84 -9.29 -10.39
CA LYS A 105 -9.14 -9.10 -8.99
C LYS A 105 -8.40 -10.05 -8.04
N PRO A 106 -8.29 -11.34 -8.33
CA PRO A 106 -7.56 -12.22 -7.40
C PRO A 106 -6.09 -11.86 -7.24
N HIS A 107 -5.51 -11.13 -8.20
CA HIS A 107 -4.11 -10.76 -8.12
C HIS A 107 -3.82 -9.78 -7.00
N TYR A 108 -4.81 -9.00 -6.58
CA TYR A 108 -4.60 -8.03 -5.51
C TYR A 108 -4.27 -8.71 -4.18
N GLU A 109 -4.93 -9.83 -3.89
CA GLU A 109 -4.63 -10.56 -2.66
C GLU A 109 -3.19 -11.05 -2.66
N LEU A 110 -2.74 -11.54 -3.81
CA LEU A 110 -1.38 -12.03 -3.93
C LEU A 110 -0.38 -10.90 -3.77
N ALA A 111 -0.68 -9.73 -4.32
CA ALA A 111 0.20 -8.58 -4.19
C ALA A 111 0.29 -8.11 -2.74
N ILE A 112 -0.85 -8.09 -2.03
CA ILE A 112 -0.84 -7.71 -0.63
C ILE A 112 0.04 -8.68 0.16
N ARG A 113 -0.13 -9.97 -0.09
CA ARG A 113 0.66 -10.97 0.60
C ARG A 113 2.16 -10.78 0.33
N ALA A 114 2.51 -10.56 -0.93
CA ALA A 114 3.90 -10.38 -1.29
C ALA A 114 4.50 -9.13 -0.64
N LEU A 115 3.72 -8.04 -0.57
CA LEU A 115 4.18 -6.82 0.07
C LEU A 115 4.39 -7.01 1.56
N LEU A 116 3.43 -7.64 2.24
CA LEU A 116 3.56 -7.86 3.67
C LEU A 116 4.74 -8.75 4.01
N GLU A 117 4.96 -9.78 3.22
CA GLU A 117 6.11 -10.65 3.46
C GLU A 117 7.42 -9.90 3.22
N THR A 118 7.46 -9.06 2.19
CA THR A 118 8.63 -8.26 1.91
C THR A 118 8.93 -7.30 3.07
N PHE A 119 7.89 -6.60 3.52
CA PHE A 119 8.06 -5.65 4.62
C PHE A 119 8.53 -6.36 5.88
N GLY A 120 7.99 -7.54 6.14
CA GLY A 120 8.41 -8.31 7.31
C GLY A 120 9.86 -8.71 7.25
N GLN A 121 10.34 -9.10 6.07
CA GLN A 121 11.74 -9.46 5.94
C GLN A 121 12.67 -8.25 6.10
N ILE A 122 12.26 -7.11 5.57
CA ILE A 122 13.09 -5.91 5.66
C ILE A 122 13.13 -5.37 7.09
N LEU A 123 11.99 -5.33 7.75
CA LEU A 123 11.91 -4.76 9.09
C LEU A 123 12.29 -5.74 10.20
N GLY A 124 12.22 -7.04 9.92
CA GLY A 124 12.59 -8.03 10.92
C GLY A 124 11.77 -7.88 12.18
N ASP A 125 12.44 -7.84 13.32
CA ASP A 125 11.74 -7.69 14.59
C ASP A 125 10.99 -6.38 14.68
N GLY A 126 11.34 -5.41 13.85
CA GLY A 126 10.63 -4.14 13.83
C GLY A 126 9.26 -4.23 13.18
N PHE A 127 8.92 -5.37 12.56
CA PHE A 127 7.60 -5.55 11.97
C PHE A 127 6.68 -6.11 13.06
N SER A 128 6.33 -5.27 14.01
CA SER A 128 5.49 -5.69 15.13
C SER A 128 4.09 -6.06 14.65
N PRO A 129 3.32 -6.76 15.47
CA PRO A 129 1.92 -7.06 15.10
C PRO A 129 1.12 -5.81 14.78
N ASP A 130 1.36 -4.71 15.50
CA ASP A 130 0.64 -3.48 15.23
C ASP A 130 1.01 -2.89 13.89
N ILE A 131 2.28 -2.92 13.52
CA ILE A 131 2.71 -2.40 12.23
C ILE A 131 2.22 -3.29 11.11
N HIS A 132 2.26 -4.60 11.30
CA HIS A 132 1.72 -5.53 10.33
C HIS A 132 0.24 -5.23 10.07
N GLU A 133 -0.53 -5.04 11.13
CA GLU A 133 -1.97 -4.81 10.98
C GLU A 133 -2.26 -3.49 10.30
N VAL A 134 -1.50 -2.44 10.62
CA VAL A 134 -1.71 -1.15 9.98
C VAL A 134 -1.45 -1.25 8.48
N TRP A 135 -0.39 -1.96 8.09
CA TRP A 135 -0.11 -2.14 6.68
C TRP A 135 -1.18 -2.99 6.00
N ARG A 136 -1.67 -4.02 6.69
CA ARG A 136 -2.71 -4.83 6.10
C ARG A 136 -3.96 -3.99 5.84
N GLU A 137 -4.35 -3.16 6.81
CA GLU A 137 -5.50 -2.28 6.64
C GLU A 137 -5.28 -1.31 5.48
N ALA A 138 -4.09 -0.73 5.40
CA ALA A 138 -3.81 0.23 4.34
C ALA A 138 -3.86 -0.43 2.96
N LEU A 139 -3.22 -1.57 2.84
CA LEU A 139 -3.17 -2.25 1.55
C LEU A 139 -4.52 -2.79 1.12
N CYS A 140 -5.33 -3.24 2.08
CA CYS A 140 -6.68 -3.67 1.76
C CYS A 140 -7.53 -2.50 1.28
N PHE A 141 -7.39 -1.34 1.91
CA PHE A 141 -8.11 -0.16 1.46
C PHE A 141 -7.69 0.22 0.04
N VAL A 142 -6.40 0.18 -0.23
CA VAL A 142 -5.87 0.50 -1.56
C VAL A 142 -6.44 -0.49 -2.59
N ALA A 143 -6.40 -1.77 -2.28
CA ALA A 143 -6.87 -2.79 -3.22
C ALA A 143 -8.37 -2.63 -3.50
N GLU A 144 -9.16 -2.38 -2.45
CA GLU A 144 -10.59 -2.21 -2.66
C GLU A 144 -10.88 -0.99 -3.52
N SER A 145 -10.17 0.11 -3.28
CA SER A 145 -10.36 1.31 -4.08
C SER A 145 -9.98 1.08 -5.53
N MET A 146 -8.91 0.34 -5.78
CA MET A 146 -8.49 0.03 -7.13
C MET A 146 -9.50 -0.88 -7.84
N LYS A 147 -10.11 -1.80 -7.11
CA LYS A 147 -11.07 -2.72 -7.71
C LYS A 147 -12.44 -2.07 -7.95
N ASN A 148 -12.73 -0.98 -7.25
CA ASN A 148 -14.04 -0.37 -7.33
C ASN A 148 -14.15 0.73 -8.38
N HIS A 149 -13.20 0.79 -9.31
CA HIS A 149 -13.26 1.81 -10.34
C HIS A 149 -14.41 1.54 -11.30
N ARG A 150 -14.86 2.63 -11.96
CA ARG A 150 -15.89 2.52 -12.98
C ARG A 150 -15.26 2.63 -14.34
N ASN A 151 -15.77 1.92 -15.27
CA ASN A 151 -15.27 1.99 -16.64
C ASN A 151 -15.93 3.09 -17.42
#